data_45a7f79dc1f2ad9d506514a504bee9d6
#
_entry.id   45a7f79dc1f2ad9d506514a504bee9d6
#
_cell.length_a   1.000
_cell.length_b   1.000
_cell.length_c   1.000
_cell.angle_alpha   90.00
_cell.angle_beta   90.00
_cell.angle_gamma   90.00
#
_symmetry.space_group_name_H-M   'P 1'
#
loop_
_entity.id
_entity.type
_entity.pdbx_description
1 polymer ?
#
loop_
_entity_poly.entity_id
_entity_poly.type
_entity_poly.pdbx_seq_one_letter_code
_entity_poly.pdbx_strand_id
1 'polypeptide(L)'
;MALKLSACLRNAMLERGDLSNEMSNCVLKLYTGAQPATAETAPSGTLLCTYSGASGALTREVLSQGTVTITGAAGSIDTLTVNSLEIMGSSTAFNTSLTQTVLDIAAKINRNPKNRLFVASGSVGVLTITAKPGLGTLPNGWVVASTATTLGRTDVNMGTTTAGVAAVNGLLWGDVAAGVLSKHPTQVWSGVAGATGTAGWFRFEASVTDAGGTDSTESIKRID
;
A
#
# COMPACT_ATOMS: atom_id res chain seq x y z
N MET A 1 4.90 16.69 -22.62
CA MET A 1 4.29 15.94 -21.49
C MET A 1 5.21 16.07 -20.29
N ALA A 2 4.69 16.40 -19.12
CA ALA A 2 5.48 16.47 -17.88
C ALA A 2 5.16 15.25 -17.04
N LEU A 3 6.15 14.65 -16.38
CA LEU A 3 5.93 13.55 -15.42
C LEU A 3 5.24 14.09 -14.17
N LYS A 4 4.12 13.50 -13.77
CA LYS A 4 3.33 13.90 -12.60
C LYS A 4 3.16 12.71 -11.68
N LEU A 5 3.50 12.90 -10.42
CA LEU A 5 3.34 11.89 -9.36
C LEU A 5 2.20 12.31 -8.45
N SER A 6 1.32 11.38 -8.09
CA SER A 6 0.27 11.64 -7.10
C SER A 6 0.87 11.96 -5.72
N ALA A 7 0.15 12.73 -4.90
CA ALA A 7 0.59 13.09 -3.55
C ALA A 7 0.84 11.84 -2.69
N CYS A 8 -0.04 10.84 -2.77
CA CYS A 8 0.14 9.57 -2.07
C CYS A 8 1.47 8.89 -2.46
N LEU A 9 1.82 8.86 -3.76
CA LEU A 9 3.08 8.26 -4.21
C LEU A 9 4.28 9.08 -3.74
N ARG A 10 4.23 10.42 -3.83
CA ARG A 10 5.30 11.29 -3.33
C ARG A 10 5.55 11.09 -1.84
N ASN A 11 4.47 11.04 -1.03
CA ASN A 11 4.56 10.80 0.41
C ASN A 11 5.17 9.42 0.69
N ALA A 12 4.72 8.37 0.00
CA ALA A 12 5.26 7.03 0.17
C ALA A 12 6.76 6.95 -0.18
N MET A 13 7.20 7.63 -1.24
CA MET A 13 8.62 7.72 -1.62
C MET A 13 9.45 8.45 -0.57
N LEU A 14 8.95 9.55 0.00
CA LEU A 14 9.64 10.30 1.06
C LEU A 14 9.73 9.50 2.36
N GLU A 15 8.70 8.73 2.69
CA GLU A 15 8.68 7.91 3.89
C GLU A 15 9.50 6.61 3.77
N ARG A 16 9.55 6.02 2.56
CA ARG A 16 10.02 4.64 2.34
C ARG A 16 11.13 4.53 1.29
N GLY A 17 11.28 5.57 0.45
CA GLY A 17 12.40 5.73 -0.49
C GLY A 17 12.45 4.77 -1.67
N ASP A 18 11.38 4.03 -1.98
CA ASP A 18 11.43 2.95 -2.96
C ASP A 18 10.26 2.99 -3.95
N LEU A 19 10.48 3.64 -5.10
CA LEU A 19 9.49 3.71 -6.18
C LEU A 19 9.16 2.33 -6.76
N SER A 20 10.11 1.42 -6.86
CA SER A 20 9.92 0.11 -7.48
C SER A 20 8.93 -0.74 -6.70
N ASN A 21 9.01 -0.73 -5.37
CA ASN A 21 8.05 -1.41 -4.50
C ASN A 21 6.68 -0.73 -4.51
N GLU A 22 6.65 0.62 -4.41
CA GLU A 22 5.38 1.37 -4.35
C GLU A 22 4.56 1.24 -5.64
N MET A 23 5.22 1.01 -6.78
CA MET A 23 4.62 0.80 -8.10
C MET A 23 4.74 -0.65 -8.61
N SER A 24 5.12 -1.61 -7.76
CA SER A 24 5.13 -3.02 -8.12
C SER A 24 3.73 -3.52 -8.44
N ASN A 25 3.62 -4.42 -9.42
CA ASN A 25 2.35 -4.94 -9.91
C ASN A 25 1.36 -3.86 -10.39
N CYS A 26 1.86 -2.73 -10.88
CA CYS A 26 1.05 -1.68 -11.48
C CYS A 26 0.48 -2.11 -12.85
N VAL A 27 -0.35 -1.28 -13.44
CA VAL A 27 -0.72 -1.31 -14.85
C VAL A 27 -0.35 0.00 -15.51
N LEU A 28 -0.08 -0.05 -16.82
CA LEU A 28 0.12 1.13 -17.65
C LEU A 28 -1.09 1.31 -18.56
N LYS A 29 -1.73 2.45 -18.50
CA LYS A 29 -2.86 2.84 -19.33
C LYS A 29 -2.48 3.93 -20.31
N LEU A 30 -2.90 3.81 -21.58
CA LEU A 30 -2.75 4.85 -22.60
C LEU A 30 -4.08 5.51 -22.89
N TYR A 31 -4.07 6.83 -22.99
CA TYR A 31 -5.25 7.65 -23.24
C TYR A 31 -5.06 8.59 -24.43
N THR A 32 -6.18 8.94 -25.08
CA THR A 32 -6.21 10.05 -26.05
C THR A 32 -6.21 11.40 -25.31
N GLY A 33 -5.98 12.48 -26.07
CA GLY A 33 -6.16 13.86 -25.60
C GLY A 33 -5.03 14.35 -24.68
N ALA A 34 -5.33 15.35 -23.85
CA ALA A 34 -4.36 16.01 -23.00
C ALA A 34 -4.24 15.33 -21.63
N GLN A 35 -3.02 15.29 -21.12
CA GLN A 35 -2.73 14.83 -19.76
C GLN A 35 -3.45 15.72 -18.72
N PRO A 36 -4.11 15.16 -17.70
CA PRO A 36 -4.73 15.93 -16.61
C PRO A 36 -3.75 16.88 -15.92
N ALA A 37 -4.27 17.90 -15.26
CA ALA A 37 -3.45 18.88 -14.53
C ALA A 37 -2.62 18.25 -13.40
N THR A 38 -3.19 17.26 -12.71
CA THR A 38 -2.52 16.49 -11.63
C THR A 38 -2.83 15.00 -11.77
N ALA A 39 -2.01 14.14 -11.15
CA ALA A 39 -2.22 12.70 -11.17
C ALA A 39 -3.43 12.25 -10.31
N GLU A 40 -3.91 13.10 -9.40
CA GLU A 40 -5.14 12.87 -8.63
C GLU A 40 -6.40 13.03 -9.48
N THR A 41 -6.33 13.83 -10.54
CA THR A 41 -7.48 14.08 -11.41
C THR A 41 -7.89 12.83 -12.17
N ALA A 42 -9.20 12.61 -12.36
CA ALA A 42 -9.70 11.55 -13.23
C ALA A 42 -9.09 11.65 -14.64
N PRO A 43 -8.82 10.53 -15.32
CA PRO A 43 -8.30 10.55 -16.67
C PRO A 43 -9.26 11.27 -17.60
N SER A 44 -8.73 12.12 -18.47
CA SER A 44 -9.42 12.73 -19.60
C SER A 44 -9.14 11.94 -20.87
N GLY A 45 -10.07 11.96 -21.80
CA GLY A 45 -9.94 11.25 -23.07
C GLY A 45 -10.37 9.78 -23.01
N THR A 46 -10.18 9.08 -24.13
CA THR A 46 -10.55 7.68 -24.29
C THR A 46 -9.39 6.77 -23.89
N LEU A 47 -9.65 5.76 -23.07
CA LEU A 47 -8.69 4.69 -22.79
C LEU A 47 -8.47 3.84 -24.04
N LEU A 48 -7.26 3.86 -24.58
CA LEU A 48 -6.88 3.12 -25.77
C LEU A 48 -6.44 1.69 -25.47
N CYS A 49 -5.60 1.53 -24.45
CA CYS A 49 -5.00 0.26 -24.10
C CYS A 49 -4.62 0.23 -22.63
N THR A 50 -4.76 -0.94 -22.01
CA THR A 50 -4.16 -1.26 -20.70
C THR A 50 -3.07 -2.29 -20.91
N TYR A 51 -1.84 -1.96 -20.51
CA TYR A 51 -0.72 -2.88 -20.51
C TYR A 51 -0.62 -3.59 -19.17
N SER A 52 -0.44 -4.89 -19.21
CA SER A 52 -0.25 -5.77 -18.07
C SER A 52 0.81 -6.84 -18.38
N GLY A 53 1.07 -7.75 -17.46
CA GLY A 53 1.92 -8.90 -17.72
C GLY A 53 1.29 -9.81 -18.78
N ALA A 54 1.92 -9.91 -19.96
CA ALA A 54 1.50 -10.74 -21.08
C ALA A 54 0.01 -10.53 -21.52
N SER A 55 -0.50 -9.32 -21.47
CA SER A 55 -1.90 -8.96 -21.76
C SER A 55 -2.94 -9.66 -20.86
N GLY A 56 -2.50 -10.25 -19.74
CA GLY A 56 -3.41 -10.93 -18.82
C GLY A 56 -4.29 -9.95 -18.03
N ALA A 57 -5.47 -10.40 -17.62
CA ALA A 57 -6.33 -9.62 -16.75
C ALA A 57 -5.63 -9.37 -15.41
N LEU A 58 -5.54 -8.09 -15.00
CA LEU A 58 -4.97 -7.72 -13.70
C LEU A 58 -5.89 -8.19 -12.57
N THR A 59 -5.38 -9.03 -11.67
CA THR A 59 -5.94 -9.19 -10.33
C THR A 59 -5.18 -8.26 -9.40
N ARG A 60 -5.90 -7.38 -8.71
CA ARG A 60 -5.26 -6.43 -7.78
C ARG A 60 -4.87 -7.13 -6.49
N GLU A 61 -3.80 -6.63 -5.88
CA GLU A 61 -3.38 -7.09 -4.58
C GLU A 61 -4.41 -6.74 -3.50
N VAL A 62 -4.66 -7.69 -2.59
CA VAL A 62 -5.35 -7.43 -1.33
C VAL A 62 -4.31 -7.48 -0.21
N LEU A 63 -4.27 -6.43 0.60
CA LEU A 63 -3.29 -6.33 1.68
C LEU A 63 -3.74 -7.14 2.90
N SER A 64 -2.88 -8.04 3.38
CA SER A 64 -3.13 -8.84 4.58
C SER A 64 -3.27 -7.96 5.81
N GLN A 65 -4.25 -8.27 6.67
CA GLN A 65 -4.50 -7.53 7.91
C GLN A 65 -4.57 -8.46 9.12
N GLY A 66 -4.04 -7.94 10.25
CA GLY A 66 -4.22 -8.47 11.59
C GLY A 66 -4.64 -7.34 12.54
N THR A 67 -5.09 -7.69 13.74
CA THR A 67 -5.57 -6.68 14.71
C THR A 67 -5.07 -6.94 16.11
N VAL A 68 -5.01 -5.87 16.92
CA VAL A 68 -4.89 -5.92 18.38
C VAL A 68 -6.03 -5.13 18.97
N THR A 69 -6.93 -5.80 19.68
CA THR A 69 -8.00 -5.15 20.43
C THR A 69 -7.52 -4.89 21.85
N ILE A 70 -7.61 -3.65 22.31
CA ILE A 70 -7.17 -3.20 23.64
C ILE A 70 -8.39 -2.89 24.50
N THR A 71 -8.33 -3.30 25.76
CA THR A 71 -9.37 -3.04 26.78
C THR A 71 -8.74 -2.51 28.07
N GLY A 72 -9.55 -1.87 28.90
CA GLY A 72 -9.10 -1.27 30.15
C GLY A 72 -8.90 0.24 30.06
N ALA A 73 -8.47 0.86 31.16
CA ALA A 73 -8.36 2.31 31.29
C ALA A 73 -7.06 2.76 31.98
N ALA A 74 -6.08 1.86 32.11
CA ALA A 74 -4.77 2.16 32.71
C ALA A 74 -3.75 1.12 32.28
N GLY A 75 -2.46 1.49 32.29
CA GLY A 75 -1.34 0.59 31.95
C GLY A 75 -0.69 0.95 30.61
N SER A 76 -0.10 -0.03 29.94
CA SER A 76 0.62 0.17 28.67
C SER A 76 0.54 -1.07 27.78
N ILE A 77 0.74 -0.87 26.48
CA ILE A 77 1.22 -1.90 25.55
C ILE A 77 2.74 -1.77 25.51
N ASP A 78 3.44 -2.83 25.85
CA ASP A 78 4.88 -2.79 26.08
C ASP A 78 5.68 -3.18 24.84
N THR A 79 5.24 -4.23 24.14
CA THR A 79 5.82 -4.67 22.85
C THR A 79 4.71 -5.04 21.89
N LEU A 80 5.01 -4.95 20.60
CA LEU A 80 4.13 -5.46 19.54
C LEU A 80 4.97 -6.01 18.40
N THR A 81 4.83 -7.31 18.17
CA THR A 81 5.57 -8.02 17.14
C THR A 81 4.64 -8.59 16.07
N VAL A 82 5.12 -8.68 14.84
CA VAL A 82 4.52 -9.46 13.76
C VAL A 82 5.59 -10.41 13.24
N ASN A 83 5.33 -11.71 13.29
CA ASN A 83 6.30 -12.75 12.94
C ASN A 83 7.67 -12.54 13.63
N SER A 84 7.62 -12.25 14.94
CA SER A 84 8.79 -11.94 15.79
C SER A 84 9.53 -10.62 15.47
N LEU A 85 9.10 -9.85 14.48
CA LEU A 85 9.63 -8.52 14.21
C LEU A 85 8.94 -7.49 15.11
N GLU A 86 9.69 -6.79 15.99
CA GLU A 86 9.17 -5.68 16.80
C GLU A 86 8.83 -4.48 15.90
N ILE A 87 7.56 -4.10 15.84
CA ILE A 87 7.06 -3.07 14.92
C ILE A 87 6.78 -1.72 15.61
N MET A 88 6.59 -1.70 16.94
CA MET A 88 6.27 -0.47 17.68
C MET A 88 7.54 0.27 18.16
N GLY A 89 8.55 -0.49 18.59
CA GLY A 89 9.87 0.03 18.98
C GLY A 89 10.00 0.52 20.43
N SER A 90 8.91 0.91 21.09
CA SER A 90 8.88 1.27 22.52
C SER A 90 7.46 1.22 23.06
N SER A 91 7.29 1.02 24.37
CA SER A 91 5.99 0.94 25.04
C SER A 91 5.14 2.20 24.84
N THR A 92 3.82 2.02 24.84
CA THR A 92 2.82 3.09 24.75
C THR A 92 1.87 2.98 25.94
N ALA A 93 1.87 4.00 26.80
CA ALA A 93 0.94 4.09 27.93
C ALA A 93 -0.48 4.39 27.46
N PHE A 94 -1.47 3.97 28.27
CA PHE A 94 -2.86 4.39 28.08
C PHE A 94 -2.94 5.93 28.12
N ASN A 95 -3.65 6.50 27.14
CA ASN A 95 -3.79 7.95 26.99
C ASN A 95 -5.26 8.32 26.81
N THR A 96 -5.85 8.95 27.83
CA THR A 96 -7.20 9.52 27.87
C THR A 96 -8.36 8.60 27.45
N SER A 97 -8.20 7.81 26.40
CA SER A 97 -9.19 6.85 25.90
C SER A 97 -8.51 5.71 25.12
N LEU A 98 -9.23 4.62 24.91
CA LEU A 98 -8.76 3.51 24.08
C LEU A 98 -8.53 3.96 22.63
N THR A 99 -9.39 4.85 22.10
CA THR A 99 -9.21 5.40 20.75
C THR A 99 -7.90 6.17 20.64
N GLN A 100 -7.61 7.06 21.60
CA GLN A 100 -6.36 7.82 21.57
C GLN A 100 -5.14 6.90 21.74
N THR A 101 -5.24 5.91 22.63
CA THR A 101 -4.16 4.94 22.87
C THR A 101 -3.82 4.16 21.59
N VAL A 102 -4.81 3.64 20.84
CA VAL A 102 -4.53 2.92 19.57
C VAL A 102 -4.02 3.85 18.48
N LEU A 103 -4.42 5.12 18.46
CA LEU A 103 -3.86 6.12 17.53
C LEU A 103 -2.38 6.42 17.85
N ASP A 104 -2.03 6.52 19.13
CA ASP A 104 -0.64 6.73 19.56
C ASP A 104 0.25 5.52 19.22
N ILE A 105 -0.27 4.29 19.38
CA ILE A 105 0.41 3.07 18.98
C ILE A 105 0.60 3.05 17.45
N ALA A 106 -0.46 3.33 16.69
CA ALA A 106 -0.40 3.39 15.22
C ALA A 106 0.65 4.41 14.75
N ALA A 107 0.67 5.61 15.36
CA ALA A 107 1.67 6.63 15.05
C ALA A 107 3.10 6.17 15.31
N LYS A 108 3.35 5.44 16.41
CA LYS A 108 4.68 4.86 16.71
C LYS A 108 5.08 3.81 15.67
N ILE A 109 4.18 2.88 15.33
CA ILE A 109 4.42 1.85 14.31
C ILE A 109 4.78 2.49 12.97
N ASN A 110 4.01 3.49 12.54
CA ASN A 110 4.21 4.15 11.25
C ASN A 110 5.50 4.97 11.19
N ARG A 111 6.01 5.46 12.33
CA ARG A 111 7.27 6.21 12.43
C ARG A 111 8.49 5.35 12.75
N ASN A 112 8.32 4.08 13.10
CA ASN A 112 9.42 3.20 13.43
C ASN A 112 10.26 2.87 12.19
N PRO A 113 11.53 3.32 12.10
CA PRO A 113 12.36 3.08 10.90
C PRO A 113 12.71 1.60 10.67
N LYS A 114 12.57 0.77 11.72
CA LYS A 114 12.76 -0.68 11.60
C LYS A 114 11.54 -1.39 11.03
N ASN A 115 10.36 -0.77 11.11
CA ASN A 115 9.12 -1.31 10.55
C ASN A 115 9.00 -0.94 9.06
N ARG A 116 9.51 -1.78 8.19
CA ARG A 116 9.44 -1.58 6.72
C ARG A 116 8.29 -2.32 6.05
N LEU A 117 7.61 -3.23 6.76
CA LEU A 117 6.66 -4.17 6.18
C LEU A 117 5.19 -3.84 6.46
N PHE A 118 4.90 -3.01 7.47
CA PHE A 118 3.54 -2.77 7.92
C PHE A 118 3.22 -1.28 8.04
N VAL A 119 1.93 -0.98 7.96
CA VAL A 119 1.34 0.28 8.41
C VAL A 119 0.25 -0.05 9.43
N ALA A 120 -0.03 0.89 10.31
CA ALA A 120 -1.06 0.71 11.33
C ALA A 120 -2.06 1.86 11.32
N SER A 121 -3.30 1.54 11.65
CA SER A 121 -4.38 2.49 11.92
C SER A 121 -5.11 2.09 13.19
N GLY A 122 -5.75 3.03 13.87
CA GLY A 122 -6.47 2.77 15.11
C GLY A 122 -7.88 3.36 15.10
N SER A 123 -8.84 2.63 15.65
CA SER A 123 -10.21 3.09 15.85
C SER A 123 -10.87 2.33 17.01
N VAL A 124 -11.48 3.06 17.93
CA VAL A 124 -12.33 2.52 19.01
C VAL A 124 -11.71 1.34 19.78
N GLY A 125 -10.44 1.49 20.20
CA GLY A 125 -9.72 0.42 20.92
C GLY A 125 -9.18 -0.71 20.06
N VAL A 126 -9.37 -0.67 18.74
CA VAL A 126 -8.83 -1.65 17.80
C VAL A 126 -7.70 -1.03 17.00
N LEU A 127 -6.52 -1.62 17.08
CA LEU A 127 -5.39 -1.35 16.22
C LEU A 127 -5.44 -2.33 15.05
N THR A 128 -5.48 -1.82 13.82
CA THR A 128 -5.37 -2.63 12.60
C THR A 128 -3.95 -2.50 12.04
N ILE A 129 -3.31 -3.63 11.83
CA ILE A 129 -1.97 -3.76 11.23
C ILE A 129 -2.20 -4.24 9.80
N THR A 130 -1.74 -3.48 8.81
CA THR A 130 -1.90 -3.79 7.39
C THR A 130 -0.52 -4.00 6.75
N ALA A 131 -0.35 -5.08 6.03
CA ALA A 131 0.85 -5.33 5.25
C ALA A 131 1.01 -4.26 4.15
N LYS A 132 2.25 -3.88 3.84
CA LYS A 132 2.52 -2.96 2.72
C LYS A 132 2.35 -3.66 1.37
N PRO A 133 2.07 -2.93 0.29
CA PRO A 133 1.99 -3.48 -1.05
C PRO A 133 3.24 -4.26 -1.46
N GLY A 134 3.04 -5.29 -2.28
CA GLY A 134 4.10 -6.16 -2.79
C GLY A 134 4.33 -7.43 -1.97
N LEU A 135 3.71 -7.56 -0.79
CA LEU A 135 3.84 -8.76 0.05
C LEU A 135 2.86 -9.87 -0.31
N GLY A 136 1.77 -9.55 -1.01
CA GLY A 136 0.77 -10.51 -1.47
C GLY A 136 0.24 -11.40 -0.35
N THR A 137 0.32 -12.71 -0.53
CA THR A 137 -0.11 -13.71 0.45
C THR A 137 0.91 -14.00 1.55
N LEU A 138 2.15 -13.51 1.43
CA LEU A 138 3.25 -13.87 2.33
C LEU A 138 2.96 -13.61 3.80
N PRO A 139 2.31 -12.50 4.22
CA PRO A 139 2.03 -12.25 5.63
C PRO A 139 0.87 -13.07 6.20
N ASN A 140 0.10 -13.80 5.39
CA ASN A 140 -1.03 -14.58 5.90
C ASN A 140 -0.54 -15.65 6.89
N GLY A 141 -1.17 -15.68 8.06
CA GLY A 141 -0.78 -16.59 9.15
C GLY A 141 0.38 -16.09 10.01
N TRP A 142 1.02 -14.96 9.69
CA TRP A 142 2.05 -14.41 10.57
C TRP A 142 1.44 -14.04 11.92
N VAL A 143 2.11 -14.49 12.98
CA VAL A 143 1.66 -14.28 14.35
C VAL A 143 1.80 -12.81 14.73
N VAL A 144 0.69 -12.21 15.14
CA VAL A 144 0.66 -10.92 15.84
C VAL A 144 0.73 -11.23 17.34
N ALA A 145 1.71 -10.67 18.03
CA ALA A 145 1.86 -10.87 19.46
C ALA A 145 2.21 -9.54 20.15
N SER A 146 1.42 -9.18 21.14
CA SER A 146 1.68 -8.02 21.98
C SER A 146 1.92 -8.41 23.44
N THR A 147 2.60 -7.56 24.19
CA THR A 147 2.68 -7.64 25.64
C THR A 147 2.11 -6.37 26.24
N ALA A 148 1.54 -6.46 27.42
CA ALA A 148 0.91 -5.32 28.09
C ALA A 148 1.08 -5.41 29.59
N THR A 149 1.19 -4.24 30.22
CA THR A 149 1.10 -4.07 31.67
C THR A 149 -0.28 -3.47 31.99
N THR A 150 -1.11 -4.21 32.71
CA THR A 150 -2.46 -3.83 33.18
C THR A 150 -3.54 -3.76 32.07
N LEU A 151 -3.23 -3.29 30.84
CA LEU A 151 -4.19 -3.28 29.74
C LEU A 151 -4.54 -4.71 29.31
N GLY A 152 -5.85 -4.97 29.11
CA GLY A 152 -6.31 -6.17 28.43
C GLY A 152 -6.06 -6.07 26.92
N ARG A 153 -5.78 -7.20 26.28
CA ARG A 153 -5.52 -7.27 24.82
C ARG A 153 -5.98 -8.58 24.23
N THR A 154 -6.35 -8.54 22.95
CA THR A 154 -6.62 -9.71 22.12
C THR A 154 -5.95 -9.50 20.78
N ASP A 155 -5.01 -10.39 20.44
CA ASP A 155 -4.22 -10.33 19.22
C ASP A 155 -4.83 -11.29 18.18
N VAL A 156 -4.98 -10.82 16.93
CA VAL A 156 -5.48 -11.59 15.79
C VAL A 156 -4.42 -11.58 14.69
N ASN A 157 -4.00 -12.77 14.28
CA ASN A 157 -2.92 -12.96 13.31
C ASN A 157 -3.23 -12.33 11.95
N MET A 158 -2.14 -12.00 11.22
CA MET A 158 -2.23 -11.49 9.87
C MET A 158 -2.99 -12.47 8.95
N GLY A 159 -3.82 -11.93 8.08
CA GLY A 159 -4.64 -12.73 7.16
C GLY A 159 -5.94 -13.28 7.77
N THR A 160 -6.15 -13.19 9.09
CA THR A 160 -7.40 -13.64 9.72
C THR A 160 -8.51 -12.61 9.54
N THR A 161 -8.21 -11.32 9.71
CA THR A 161 -9.18 -10.23 9.49
C THR A 161 -9.42 -10.00 8.00
N THR A 162 -8.34 -9.90 7.23
CA THR A 162 -8.35 -9.79 5.78
C THR A 162 -7.17 -10.60 5.25
N ALA A 163 -7.46 -11.67 4.51
CA ALA A 163 -6.42 -12.46 3.87
C ALA A 163 -5.77 -11.68 2.74
N GLY A 164 -4.45 -11.63 2.73
CA GLY A 164 -3.70 -11.08 1.61
C GLY A 164 -3.87 -11.92 0.36
N VAL A 165 -3.97 -11.26 -0.79
CA VAL A 165 -4.01 -11.88 -2.12
C VAL A 165 -2.90 -11.26 -2.95
N ALA A 166 -2.12 -12.09 -3.63
CA ALA A 166 -1.08 -11.58 -4.54
C ALA A 166 -1.72 -10.96 -5.79
N ALA A 167 -1.12 -9.89 -6.29
CA ALA A 167 -1.47 -9.38 -7.61
C ALA A 167 -1.09 -10.42 -8.68
N VAL A 168 -1.91 -10.50 -9.74
CA VAL A 168 -1.64 -11.35 -10.91
C VAL A 168 -1.65 -10.49 -12.16
N ASN A 169 -0.69 -10.73 -13.06
CA ASN A 169 -0.52 -9.99 -14.31
C ASN A 169 -0.23 -8.48 -14.13
N GLY A 170 0.21 -8.05 -12.96
CA GLY A 170 0.75 -6.70 -12.78
C GLY A 170 2.11 -6.53 -13.45
N LEU A 171 2.46 -5.30 -13.78
CA LEU A 171 3.77 -4.97 -14.36
C LEU A 171 4.84 -4.98 -13.26
N LEU A 172 5.96 -5.62 -13.54
CA LEU A 172 7.10 -5.75 -12.64
C LEU A 172 8.25 -4.86 -13.11
N TRP A 173 8.96 -4.31 -12.14
CA TRP A 173 10.18 -3.54 -12.36
C TRP A 173 11.40 -4.45 -12.17
N GLY A 174 12.47 -4.14 -12.86
CA GLY A 174 13.78 -4.73 -12.65
C GLY A 174 14.56 -4.02 -11.55
N ASP A 175 15.76 -4.47 -11.30
CA ASP A 175 16.66 -3.85 -10.32
C ASP A 175 17.03 -2.43 -10.76
N VAL A 176 17.14 -1.53 -9.78
CA VAL A 176 17.62 -0.15 -10.03
C VAL A 176 19.12 -0.19 -10.24
N ALA A 177 19.58 0.31 -11.38
CA ALA A 177 20.98 0.42 -11.70
C ALA A 177 21.30 1.83 -12.23
N ALA A 178 22.38 2.44 -11.75
CA ALA A 178 22.83 3.77 -12.14
C ALA A 178 21.72 4.86 -12.09
N GLY A 179 20.82 4.76 -11.10
CA GLY A 179 19.69 5.71 -10.96
C GLY A 179 18.54 5.48 -11.94
N VAL A 180 18.55 4.38 -12.69
CA VAL A 180 17.51 4.04 -13.67
C VAL A 180 16.68 2.88 -13.16
N LEU A 181 15.35 3.04 -13.12
CA LEU A 181 14.37 1.99 -12.89
C LEU A 181 13.90 1.47 -14.26
N SER A 182 14.19 0.21 -14.56
CA SER A 182 13.86 -0.42 -15.83
C SER A 182 12.69 -1.39 -15.68
N LYS A 183 12.05 -1.72 -16.79
CA LYS A 183 11.13 -2.85 -16.88
C LYS A 183 11.84 -4.15 -16.49
N HIS A 184 11.14 -5.07 -15.79
CA HIS A 184 11.70 -6.39 -15.48
C HIS A 184 12.14 -7.10 -16.77
N PRO A 185 13.37 -7.62 -16.85
CA PRO A 185 13.98 -8.06 -18.10
C PRO A 185 13.23 -9.22 -18.78
N THR A 186 12.64 -10.12 -18.00
CA THR A 186 11.95 -11.30 -18.53
C THR A 186 10.44 -11.13 -18.68
N GLN A 187 9.84 -10.06 -18.13
CA GLN A 187 8.41 -9.86 -18.24
C GLN A 187 8.03 -9.20 -19.56
N VAL A 188 7.02 -9.73 -20.24
CA VAL A 188 6.43 -9.10 -21.42
C VAL A 188 5.34 -8.12 -20.96
N TRP A 189 5.53 -6.83 -21.22
CA TRP A 189 4.52 -5.80 -21.04
C TRP A 189 3.73 -5.69 -22.34
N SER A 190 2.50 -6.11 -22.34
CA SER A 190 1.64 -6.08 -23.52
C SER A 190 0.19 -5.75 -23.15
N GLY A 191 -0.59 -5.35 -24.12
CA GLY A 191 -1.98 -5.02 -23.96
C GLY A 191 -2.72 -5.11 -25.28
N VAL A 192 -4.03 -5.30 -25.23
CA VAL A 192 -4.92 -5.29 -26.38
C VAL A 192 -5.57 -3.91 -26.46
N ALA A 193 -5.53 -3.28 -27.65
CA ALA A 193 -6.22 -2.03 -27.87
C ALA A 193 -7.73 -2.24 -27.77
N GLY A 194 -8.38 -1.50 -26.88
CA GLY A 194 -9.83 -1.51 -26.70
C GLY A 194 -10.55 -0.41 -27.49
N ALA A 195 -9.81 0.57 -28.01
CA ALA A 195 -10.34 1.67 -28.80
C ALA A 195 -9.30 2.16 -29.81
N THR A 196 -9.76 2.85 -30.85
CA THR A 196 -8.90 3.52 -31.83
C THR A 196 -8.68 4.99 -31.45
N GLY A 197 -7.50 5.51 -31.76
CA GLY A 197 -7.15 6.91 -31.50
C GLY A 197 -5.66 7.13 -31.47
N THR A 198 -5.26 8.39 -31.30
CA THR A 198 -3.85 8.78 -31.12
C THR A 198 -3.54 8.86 -29.63
N ALA A 199 -2.51 8.14 -29.17
CA ALA A 199 -2.04 8.23 -27.80
C ALA A 199 -1.53 9.64 -27.48
N GLY A 200 -2.12 10.29 -26.50
CA GLY A 200 -1.74 11.62 -26.04
C GLY A 200 -0.93 11.59 -24.74
N TRP A 201 -1.23 10.67 -23.84
CA TRP A 201 -0.57 10.54 -22.55
C TRP A 201 -0.77 9.16 -21.95
N PHE A 202 -0.07 8.86 -20.86
CA PHE A 202 -0.13 7.58 -20.16
C PHE A 202 -0.35 7.78 -18.65
N ARG A 203 -0.82 6.72 -17.98
CA ARG A 203 -0.91 6.62 -16.52
C ARG A 203 -0.46 5.25 -16.05
N PHE A 204 0.49 5.22 -15.10
CA PHE A 204 0.68 4.06 -14.27
C PHE A 204 -0.24 4.13 -13.05
N GLU A 205 -0.94 3.04 -12.77
CA GLU A 205 -1.76 2.86 -11.58
C GLU A 205 -1.19 1.72 -10.74
N ALA A 206 -0.97 1.93 -9.44
CA ALA A 206 -0.47 0.91 -8.54
C ALA A 206 -1.43 -0.29 -8.43
N SER A 207 -0.93 -1.40 -7.87
CA SER A 207 -1.70 -2.66 -7.73
C SER A 207 -2.89 -2.56 -6.77
N VAL A 208 -2.90 -1.60 -5.87
CA VAL A 208 -4.01 -1.35 -4.94
C VAL A 208 -5.21 -0.80 -5.70
N THR A 209 -6.41 -1.03 -5.20
CA THR A 209 -7.66 -0.63 -5.87
C THR A 209 -7.66 0.84 -6.24
N ASP A 210 -7.73 1.12 -7.54
CA ASP A 210 -7.93 2.44 -8.14
C ASP A 210 -9.17 2.40 -9.02
N ALA A 211 -10.22 3.12 -8.61
CA ALA A 211 -11.48 3.19 -9.35
C ALA A 211 -11.39 4.07 -10.61
N GLY A 212 -10.23 4.69 -10.89
CA GLY A 212 -10.01 5.55 -12.04
C GLY A 212 -10.63 6.95 -11.91
N GLY A 213 -11.33 7.25 -10.83
CA GLY A 213 -11.92 8.57 -10.56
C GLY A 213 -10.90 9.60 -10.06
N THR A 214 -11.38 10.79 -9.71
CA THR A 214 -10.58 11.79 -8.99
C THR A 214 -10.30 11.28 -7.57
N ASP A 215 -9.02 11.29 -7.17
CA ASP A 215 -8.60 10.94 -5.81
C ASP A 215 -8.55 12.18 -4.93
N SER A 216 -9.68 12.55 -4.35
CA SER A 216 -9.77 13.70 -3.43
C SER A 216 -9.16 13.43 -2.04
N THR A 217 -8.82 12.18 -1.74
CA THR A 217 -8.26 11.75 -0.45
C THR A 217 -6.75 11.51 -0.51
N GLU A 218 -6.17 11.68 -1.69
CA GLU A 218 -4.74 11.41 -1.94
C GLU A 218 -4.30 10.01 -1.45
N SER A 219 -5.17 9.01 -1.67
CA SER A 219 -4.97 7.63 -1.20
C SER A 219 -4.41 6.71 -2.28
N ILE A 220 -4.39 7.15 -3.53
CA ILE A 220 -4.03 6.34 -4.69
C ILE A 220 -2.66 6.75 -5.26
N LYS A 221 -1.86 5.76 -5.64
CA LYS A 221 -0.55 5.98 -6.24
C LYS A 221 -0.63 5.94 -7.75
N ARG A 222 -0.28 7.05 -8.40
CA ARG A 222 -0.31 7.22 -9.85
C ARG A 222 0.93 7.95 -10.35
N ILE A 223 1.32 7.63 -11.59
CA ILE A 223 2.32 8.36 -12.38
C ILE A 223 1.69 8.64 -13.76
N ASP A 224 1.62 9.92 -14.12
CA ASP A 224 1.13 10.41 -15.40
C ASP A 224 2.26 10.99 -16.26
#